data_6f39191212cba45e88012b447cdcd52a
#
_entry.id   6f39191212cba45e88012b447cdcd52a
#
_cell.length_a   1.000
_cell.length_b   1.000
_cell.length_c   1.000
_cell.angle_alpha   90.00
_cell.angle_beta   90.00
_cell.angle_gamma   90.00
#
_symmetry.space_group_name_H-M   'P 1'
#
loop_
_entity.id
_entity.type
_entity.pdbx_description
1 polymer ?
#
loop_
_entity_poly.entity_id
_entity_poly.type
_entity_poly.pdbx_seq_one_letter_code
_entity_poly.pdbx_strand_id
1 'polypeptide(L)'
;IILQNKSFMSLVYALYLTEQFFTKPDRDIIERYLVPSYFENDFSALDDGLYIQKEIWGREGRNIQVVQKRGNQAELYMEKFVDNYDDIVCRDSKKVMYQDFIKQKHFTHTVDSGTKEGCLTLSCFMLGDQASAVGCRFSPEEIAGTEAYFVPLLVD
;
A
#
# COMPACT_ATOMS: atom_id res chain seq x y z
N ILE A 1 2.54 -17.47 3.79
CA ILE A 1 1.30 -17.26 2.99
C ILE A 1 0.40 -16.21 3.67
N ILE A 2 0.11 -16.31 4.98
CA ILE A 2 -0.77 -15.37 5.69
C ILE A 2 -0.31 -13.92 5.55
N LEU A 3 0.98 -13.64 5.73
CA LEU A 3 1.55 -12.29 5.64
C LEU A 3 1.56 -11.70 4.20
N GLN A 4 1.29 -12.51 3.20
CA GLN A 4 1.13 -12.04 1.81
C GLN A 4 -0.29 -11.55 1.53
N ASN A 5 -1.25 -11.90 2.37
CA ASN A 5 -2.63 -11.44 2.28
C ASN A 5 -2.75 -10.03 2.86
N LYS A 6 -3.11 -9.07 2.02
CA LYS A 6 -3.22 -7.65 2.43
C LYS A 6 -4.30 -7.41 3.49
N SER A 7 -5.33 -8.27 3.57
CA SER A 7 -6.34 -8.18 4.63
C SER A 7 -5.76 -8.42 6.03
N PHE A 8 -4.53 -8.94 6.13
CA PHE A 8 -3.85 -9.01 7.42
C PHE A 8 -3.64 -7.61 8.02
N MET A 9 -3.37 -6.61 7.19
CA MET A 9 -3.27 -5.21 7.63
C MET A 9 -4.62 -4.69 8.17
N SER A 10 -5.72 -5.04 7.50
CA SER A 10 -7.07 -4.69 7.97
C SER A 10 -7.40 -5.38 9.30
N LEU A 11 -6.97 -6.63 9.49
CA LEU A 11 -7.13 -7.33 10.76
C LEU A 11 -6.36 -6.65 11.90
N VAL A 12 -5.09 -6.31 11.66
CA VAL A 12 -4.26 -5.61 12.65
C VAL A 12 -4.90 -4.28 13.03
N TYR A 13 -5.39 -3.52 12.04
CA TYR A 13 -6.03 -2.24 12.31
C TYR A 13 -7.37 -2.38 13.03
N ALA A 14 -8.20 -3.35 12.67
CA ALA A 14 -9.44 -3.65 13.37
C ALA A 14 -9.19 -4.03 14.84
N LEU A 15 -8.19 -4.86 15.13
CA LEU A 15 -7.79 -5.20 16.48
C LEU A 15 -7.24 -4.00 17.26
N TYR A 16 -6.51 -3.11 16.58
CA TYR A 16 -6.04 -1.85 17.16
C TYR A 16 -7.21 -0.98 17.65
N LEU A 17 -8.28 -0.87 16.87
CA LEU A 17 -9.47 -0.11 17.22
C LEU A 17 -10.23 -0.68 18.42
N THR A 18 -10.07 -1.96 18.76
CA THR A 18 -10.72 -2.56 19.95
C THR A 18 -10.12 -2.07 21.27
N GLU A 19 -8.90 -1.53 21.26
CA GLU A 19 -8.12 -1.10 22.44
C GLU A 19 -7.77 -2.21 23.45
N GLN A 20 -8.09 -3.46 23.15
CA GLN A 20 -7.97 -4.57 24.09
C GLN A 20 -6.87 -5.57 23.74
N PHE A 21 -6.47 -5.62 22.47
CA PHE A 21 -5.58 -6.67 21.97
C PHE A 21 -4.10 -6.33 22.10
N PHE A 22 -3.73 -5.09 21.78
CA PHE A 22 -2.34 -4.65 21.74
C PHE A 22 -1.92 -3.93 23.02
N THR A 23 -0.64 -4.12 23.41
CA THR A 23 -0.02 -3.34 24.48
C THR A 23 0.15 -1.87 24.04
N LYS A 24 0.39 -0.96 25.00
CA LYS A 24 0.63 0.45 24.66
C LYS A 24 1.80 0.65 23.67
N PRO A 25 2.99 0.03 23.83
CA PRO A 25 4.05 0.11 22.83
C PRO A 25 3.65 -0.37 21.44
N ASP A 26 2.88 -1.48 21.36
CA ASP A 26 2.41 -1.98 20.07
C ASP A 26 1.48 -0.97 19.39
N ARG A 27 0.58 -0.37 20.16
CA ARG A 27 -0.36 0.65 19.67
C ARG A 27 0.37 1.88 19.16
N ASP A 28 1.41 2.35 19.87
CA ASP A 28 2.23 3.49 19.45
C ASP A 28 2.94 3.21 18.12
N ILE A 29 3.36 1.95 17.88
CA ILE A 29 3.95 1.52 16.61
C ILE A 29 2.91 1.47 15.50
N ILE A 30 1.74 0.89 15.77
CA ILE A 30 0.65 0.77 14.79
C ILE A 30 0.20 2.17 14.35
N GLU A 31 -0.05 3.07 15.29
CA GLU A 31 -0.47 4.44 15.02
C GLU A 31 0.54 5.22 14.18
N ARG A 32 1.83 5.00 14.42
CA ARG A 32 2.91 5.70 13.73
C ARG A 32 3.21 5.17 12.32
N TYR A 33 3.10 3.87 12.11
CA TYR A 33 3.67 3.21 10.93
C TYR A 33 2.66 2.44 10.08
N LEU A 34 1.48 2.09 10.61
CA LEU A 34 0.47 1.40 9.86
C LEU A 34 -0.53 2.40 9.27
N VAL A 35 -0.66 2.40 7.95
CA VAL A 35 -1.73 3.16 7.32
C VAL A 35 -3.07 2.50 7.66
N PRO A 36 -4.10 3.26 8.12
CA PRO A 36 -5.43 2.74 8.39
C PRO A 36 -5.94 1.85 7.26
N SER A 37 -6.34 0.65 7.61
CA SER A 37 -6.67 -0.40 6.64
C SER A 37 -7.97 -1.09 7.05
N TYR A 38 -8.87 -1.29 6.10
CA TYR A 38 -10.25 -1.70 6.34
C TYR A 38 -10.61 -2.92 5.49
N PHE A 39 -11.51 -3.75 6.01
CA PHE A 39 -12.10 -4.81 5.21
C PHE A 39 -13.10 -4.23 4.19
N GLU A 40 -13.37 -4.98 3.13
CA GLU A 40 -14.32 -4.59 2.09
C GLU A 40 -15.69 -4.19 2.65
N ASN A 41 -16.18 -4.94 3.63
CA ASN A 41 -17.49 -4.72 4.24
C ASN A 41 -17.58 -3.44 5.09
N ASP A 42 -16.43 -2.92 5.54
CA ASP A 42 -16.39 -1.72 6.38
C ASP A 42 -16.46 -0.43 5.57
N PHE A 43 -16.25 -0.51 4.24
CA PHE A 43 -16.14 0.67 3.39
C PHE A 43 -17.34 1.62 3.47
N SER A 44 -18.54 1.09 3.58
CA SER A 44 -19.77 1.92 3.69
C SER A 44 -19.81 2.78 4.96
N ALA A 45 -19.16 2.32 6.03
CA ALA A 45 -19.12 3.00 7.32
C ALA A 45 -17.96 4.00 7.46
N LEU A 46 -17.04 4.05 6.50
CA LEU A 46 -15.91 4.98 6.53
C LEU A 46 -16.38 6.43 6.29
N ASP A 47 -15.60 7.37 6.79
CA ASP A 47 -15.81 8.79 6.54
C ASP A 47 -15.56 9.17 5.06
N ASP A 48 -15.96 10.37 4.68
CA ASP A 48 -15.67 10.91 3.37
C ASP A 48 -14.15 11.12 3.21
N GLY A 49 -13.58 10.65 2.11
CA GLY A 49 -12.13 10.71 1.91
C GLY A 49 -11.65 9.97 0.67
N LEU A 50 -10.33 9.95 0.51
CA LEU A 50 -9.66 9.18 -0.53
C LEU A 50 -9.15 7.86 0.05
N TYR A 51 -9.48 6.76 -0.62
CA TYR A 51 -9.10 5.41 -0.23
C TYR A 51 -8.46 4.67 -1.39
N ILE A 52 -7.44 3.87 -1.09
CA ILE A 52 -6.90 2.91 -2.05
C ILE A 52 -7.64 1.59 -1.88
N GLN A 53 -8.24 1.12 -2.97
CA GLN A 53 -8.75 -0.24 -3.11
C GLN A 53 -7.65 -1.14 -3.67
N LYS A 54 -7.39 -2.26 -3.00
CA LYS A 54 -6.38 -3.25 -3.39
C LYS A 54 -6.96 -4.65 -3.36
N GLU A 55 -6.64 -5.47 -4.36
CA GLU A 55 -6.90 -6.90 -4.26
C GLU A 55 -6.08 -7.50 -3.11
N ILE A 56 -6.72 -8.37 -2.29
CA ILE A 56 -6.08 -8.94 -1.10
C ILE A 56 -4.84 -9.78 -1.42
N TRP A 57 -4.76 -10.35 -2.62
CA TRP A 57 -3.63 -11.12 -3.13
C TRP A 57 -2.88 -10.42 -4.28
N GLY A 58 -3.26 -9.21 -4.65
CA GLY A 58 -2.64 -8.45 -5.74
C GLY A 58 -1.15 -8.17 -5.47
N ARG A 59 -0.37 -8.03 -6.54
CA ARG A 59 1.07 -7.72 -6.51
C ARG A 59 1.39 -6.63 -7.53
N GLU A 60 2.55 -5.99 -7.40
CA GLU A 60 3.12 -5.08 -8.41
C GLU A 60 2.19 -3.93 -8.83
N GLY A 61 1.42 -3.39 -7.90
CA GLY A 61 0.46 -2.33 -8.21
C GLY A 61 -0.76 -2.77 -9.03
N ARG A 62 -0.95 -4.07 -9.21
CA ARG A 62 -2.02 -4.64 -10.05
C ARG A 62 -3.40 -4.31 -9.51
N ASN A 63 -4.28 -3.85 -10.42
CA ASN A 63 -5.69 -3.55 -10.16
C ASN A 63 -5.90 -2.66 -8.91
N ILE A 64 -4.99 -1.71 -8.70
CA ILE A 64 -5.15 -0.71 -7.65
C ILE A 64 -6.04 0.40 -8.17
N GLN A 65 -7.02 0.76 -7.38
CA GLN A 65 -7.90 1.91 -7.62
C GLN A 65 -7.82 2.86 -6.42
N VAL A 66 -7.78 4.15 -6.69
CA VAL A 66 -8.02 5.18 -5.68
C VAL A 66 -9.44 5.68 -5.89
N VAL A 67 -10.24 5.62 -4.86
CA VAL A 67 -11.64 6.03 -4.88
C VAL A 67 -11.86 7.21 -3.94
N GLN A 68 -12.62 8.19 -4.42
CA GLN A 68 -13.15 9.27 -3.59
C GLN A 68 -14.50 8.84 -3.03
N LYS A 69 -14.58 8.68 -1.71
CA LYS A 69 -15.84 8.42 -1.01
C LYS A 69 -16.51 9.74 -0.62
N ARG A 70 -17.80 9.84 -0.89
CA ARG A 70 -18.69 10.93 -0.47
C ARG A 70 -20.03 10.35 -0.05
N GLY A 71 -20.32 10.32 1.24
CA GLY A 71 -21.49 9.63 1.77
C GLY A 71 -21.49 8.16 1.36
N ASN A 72 -22.54 7.70 0.70
CA ASN A 72 -22.68 6.33 0.22
C ASN A 72 -22.16 6.12 -1.22
N GLN A 73 -21.57 7.15 -1.83
CA GLN A 73 -21.06 7.07 -3.20
C GLN A 73 -19.55 6.94 -3.19
N ALA A 74 -19.03 6.19 -4.15
CA ALA A 74 -17.60 6.09 -4.42
C ALA A 74 -17.37 6.40 -5.89
N GLU A 75 -16.52 7.37 -6.17
CA GLU A 75 -16.12 7.76 -7.51
C GLU A 75 -14.67 7.38 -7.74
N LEU A 76 -14.37 6.86 -8.92
CA LEU A 76 -13.00 6.55 -9.29
C LEU A 76 -12.20 7.85 -9.42
N TYR A 77 -11.11 7.96 -8.65
CA TYR A 77 -10.19 9.09 -8.70
C TYR A 77 -8.94 8.78 -9.54
N MET A 78 -8.41 7.57 -9.38
CA MET A 78 -7.21 7.12 -10.10
C MET A 78 -7.23 5.59 -10.17
N GLU A 79 -6.74 5.03 -11.27
CA GLU A 79 -6.58 3.57 -11.39
C GLU A 79 -5.25 3.22 -12.05
N LYS A 80 -4.74 2.05 -11.70
CA LYS A 80 -3.61 1.43 -12.37
C LYS A 80 -3.95 0.00 -12.74
N PHE A 81 -3.99 -0.24 -14.04
CA PHE A 81 -4.10 -1.59 -14.60
C PHE A 81 -2.74 -2.02 -15.12
N VAL A 82 -2.35 -3.23 -14.79
CA VAL A 82 -1.18 -3.89 -15.37
C VAL A 82 -1.70 -4.95 -16.33
N ASP A 83 -1.57 -4.67 -17.63
CA ASP A 83 -1.88 -5.63 -18.68
C ASP A 83 -0.87 -6.79 -18.70
N ASN A 84 -1.36 -7.98 -19.02
CA ASN A 84 -0.56 -9.21 -19.29
C ASN A 84 0.06 -9.91 -18.08
N TYR A 85 -0.79 -10.40 -17.18
CA TYR A 85 -0.42 -11.54 -16.36
C TYR A 85 -1.42 -12.67 -16.61
N ASP A 86 -0.93 -13.85 -16.99
CA ASP A 86 -1.76 -15.02 -17.17
C ASP A 86 -2.63 -15.27 -15.93
N ASP A 87 -3.92 -15.33 -16.14
CA ASP A 87 -4.97 -15.53 -15.13
C ASP A 87 -4.93 -16.86 -14.35
N ILE A 88 -3.76 -17.46 -14.19
CA ILE A 88 -3.61 -18.80 -13.64
C ILE A 88 -3.68 -18.84 -12.12
N VAL A 89 -3.54 -17.70 -11.43
CA VAL A 89 -3.54 -17.68 -9.96
C VAL A 89 -4.67 -16.82 -9.43
N CYS A 90 -5.72 -17.51 -8.95
CA CYS A 90 -6.82 -17.01 -8.11
C CYS A 90 -8.02 -16.39 -8.83
N ARG A 91 -8.93 -17.24 -9.26
CA ARG A 91 -10.33 -16.85 -9.59
C ARG A 91 -11.14 -16.34 -8.39
N ASP A 92 -10.64 -16.46 -7.17
CA ASP A 92 -11.18 -15.82 -5.95
C ASP A 92 -10.67 -14.39 -5.71
N SER A 93 -9.97 -13.82 -6.67
CA SER A 93 -9.23 -12.57 -6.57
C SER A 93 -10.07 -11.29 -6.64
N LYS A 94 -11.38 -11.40 -6.58
CA LYS A 94 -12.27 -10.22 -6.53
C LYS A 94 -12.44 -9.63 -5.13
N LYS A 95 -11.91 -10.28 -4.10
CA LYS A 95 -11.94 -9.74 -2.74
C LYS A 95 -10.92 -8.62 -2.61
N VAL A 96 -11.36 -7.50 -2.09
CA VAL A 96 -10.56 -6.30 -1.93
C VAL A 96 -10.45 -5.89 -0.47
N MET A 97 -9.52 -5.01 -0.19
CA MET A 97 -9.42 -4.26 1.06
C MET A 97 -9.25 -2.78 0.71
N TYR A 98 -9.57 -1.92 1.65
CA TYR A 98 -9.38 -0.48 1.53
C TYR A 98 -8.32 0.00 2.50
N GLN A 99 -7.65 1.06 2.12
CA GLN A 99 -6.63 1.72 2.94
C GLN A 99 -6.70 3.21 2.69
N ASP A 100 -6.44 4.04 3.70
CA ASP A 100 -6.35 5.48 3.51
C ASP A 100 -5.33 5.80 2.41
N PHE A 101 -5.70 6.71 1.52
CA PHE A 101 -4.77 7.18 0.49
C PHE A 101 -3.87 8.27 1.06
N ILE A 102 -2.58 7.98 1.12
CA ILE A 102 -1.56 8.95 1.51
C ILE A 102 -0.86 9.44 0.25
N LYS A 103 -1.05 10.71 -0.06
CA LYS A 103 -0.35 11.34 -1.18
C LYS A 103 1.16 11.32 -0.92
N GLN A 104 1.91 10.74 -1.83
CA GLN A 104 3.34 10.62 -1.69
C GLN A 104 4.06 11.92 -2.05
N LYS A 105 5.23 12.13 -1.43
CA LYS A 105 6.12 13.22 -1.80
C LYS A 105 6.87 12.84 -3.08
N HIS A 106 6.94 13.79 -4.01
CA HIS A 106 7.74 13.63 -5.23
C HIS A 106 9.19 14.02 -4.97
N PHE A 107 10.08 13.29 -5.59
CA PHE A 107 11.53 13.46 -5.55
C PHE A 107 12.05 13.53 -6.97
N THR A 108 13.14 14.25 -7.14
CA THR A 108 13.86 14.33 -8.40
C THR A 108 15.04 13.37 -8.38
N HIS A 109 15.15 12.52 -9.40
CA HIS A 109 16.24 11.58 -9.58
C HIS A 109 16.91 11.80 -10.94
N THR A 110 18.23 11.99 -10.93
CA THR A 110 19.02 12.18 -12.15
C THR A 110 19.69 10.89 -12.56
N VAL A 111 19.45 10.47 -13.79
CA VAL A 111 20.06 9.32 -14.47
C VAL A 111 20.70 9.79 -15.77
N ASP A 112 21.49 8.94 -16.42
CA ASP A 112 22.20 9.29 -17.67
C ASP A 112 21.26 9.81 -18.77
N SER A 113 20.02 9.35 -18.79
CA SER A 113 18.98 9.78 -19.75
C SER A 113 18.28 11.10 -19.38
N GLY A 114 18.67 11.75 -18.28
CA GLY A 114 18.10 13.01 -17.81
C GLY A 114 17.49 12.93 -16.40
N THR A 115 16.80 13.99 -16.03
CA THR A 115 16.16 14.12 -14.71
C THR A 115 14.73 13.62 -14.77
N LYS A 116 14.36 12.78 -13.81
CA LYS A 116 13.01 12.22 -13.63
C LYS A 116 12.43 12.66 -12.31
N GLU A 117 11.13 12.92 -12.28
CA GLU A 117 10.36 13.17 -11.07
C GLU A 117 9.48 11.95 -10.74
N GLY A 118 9.34 11.63 -9.47
CA GLY A 118 8.53 10.49 -9.03
C GLY A 118 8.60 10.26 -7.54
N CYS A 119 8.11 9.11 -7.11
CA CYS A 119 7.96 8.71 -5.71
C CYS A 119 8.99 7.66 -5.30
N LEU A 120 9.35 7.66 -4.02
CA LEU A 120 10.24 6.68 -3.43
C LEU A 120 9.48 5.69 -2.55
N THR A 121 9.74 4.41 -2.75
CA THR A 121 9.27 3.35 -1.87
C THR A 121 10.46 2.73 -1.15
N LEU A 122 10.49 2.89 0.17
CA LEU A 122 11.48 2.27 1.03
C LEU A 122 11.02 0.88 1.45
N SER A 123 11.91 -0.09 1.39
CA SER A 123 11.68 -1.46 1.85
C SER A 123 12.74 -1.81 2.89
N CYS A 124 12.31 -2.26 4.05
CA CYS A 124 13.20 -2.80 5.06
C CYS A 124 13.14 -4.32 5.02
N PHE A 125 14.29 -4.96 4.90
CA PHE A 125 14.41 -6.41 4.94
C PHE A 125 14.69 -6.85 6.36
N MET A 126 13.90 -7.80 6.84
CA MET A 126 14.07 -8.41 8.16
C MET A 126 14.80 -9.74 8.03
N LEU A 127 15.79 -9.96 8.87
CA LEU A 127 16.48 -11.23 9.03
C LEU A 127 16.26 -11.72 10.47
N GLY A 128 15.39 -12.73 10.61
CA GLY A 128 14.86 -13.07 11.93
C GLY A 128 13.98 -11.94 12.46
N ASP A 129 14.30 -11.42 13.63
CA ASP A 129 13.64 -10.33 14.33
C ASP A 129 14.36 -8.97 14.21
N GLN A 130 15.41 -8.90 13.37
CA GLN A 130 16.25 -7.72 13.21
C GLN A 130 16.10 -7.09 11.83
N ALA A 131 16.04 -5.74 11.79
CA ALA A 131 16.16 -4.99 10.56
C ALA A 131 17.59 -5.17 9.99
N SER A 132 17.69 -5.65 8.75
CA SER A 132 18.97 -6.06 8.16
C SER A 132 19.43 -5.13 7.04
N ALA A 133 18.55 -4.86 6.07
CA ALA A 133 18.90 -4.04 4.92
C ALA A 133 17.73 -3.15 4.51
N VAL A 134 18.05 -2.02 3.89
CA VAL A 134 17.06 -1.10 3.31
C VAL A 134 17.27 -1.07 1.80
N GLY A 135 16.18 -1.24 1.05
CA GLY A 135 16.14 -1.03 -0.39
C GLY A 135 15.25 0.16 -0.72
N CYS A 136 15.57 0.85 -1.80
CA CYS A 136 14.75 1.95 -2.30
C CYS A 136 14.38 1.71 -3.75
N ARG A 137 13.11 1.90 -4.08
CA ARG A 137 12.61 1.91 -5.45
C ARG A 137 12.08 3.29 -5.79
N PHE A 138 12.43 3.75 -6.98
CA PHE A 138 11.87 4.95 -7.59
C PHE A 138 10.78 4.55 -8.58
N SER A 139 9.64 5.22 -8.50
CA SER A 139 8.54 5.09 -9.46
C SER A 139 8.15 6.45 -10.00
N PRO A 140 7.98 6.62 -11.32
CA PRO A 140 7.48 7.87 -11.87
C PRO A 140 6.03 8.17 -11.47
N GLU A 141 5.29 7.18 -10.99
CA GLU A 141 3.91 7.29 -10.56
C GLU A 141 3.75 7.03 -9.06
N GLU A 142 2.69 7.59 -8.46
CA GLU A 142 2.37 7.38 -7.03
C GLU A 142 2.07 5.91 -6.71
N ILE A 143 1.48 5.18 -7.64
CA ILE A 143 1.25 3.74 -7.53
C ILE A 143 2.40 3.03 -8.23
N ALA A 144 3.36 2.54 -7.46
CA ALA A 144 4.51 1.81 -7.99
C ALA A 144 4.06 0.51 -8.68
N GLY A 145 4.52 0.30 -9.91
CA GLY A 145 4.27 -0.90 -10.70
C GLY A 145 5.56 -1.48 -11.27
N THR A 146 5.44 -2.14 -12.41
CA THR A 146 6.58 -2.78 -13.10
C THR A 146 7.63 -1.80 -13.63
N GLU A 147 7.26 -0.54 -13.80
CA GLU A 147 8.15 0.57 -14.21
C GLU A 147 9.06 1.07 -13.07
N ALA A 148 8.79 0.67 -11.83
CA ALA A 148 9.62 1.05 -10.68
C ALA A 148 10.96 0.31 -10.72
N TYR A 149 12.04 1.03 -10.45
CA TYR A 149 13.39 0.47 -10.45
C TYR A 149 14.14 0.81 -9.16
N PHE A 150 15.13 0.00 -8.83
CA PHE A 150 15.94 0.22 -7.64
C PHE A 150 16.88 1.42 -7.83
N VAL A 151 16.99 2.21 -6.78
CA VAL A 151 17.94 3.33 -6.69
C VAL A 151 18.83 3.15 -5.46
N PRO A 152 20.11 3.58 -5.52
CA PRO A 152 20.98 3.52 -4.38
C PRO A 152 20.50 4.47 -3.28
N LEU A 153 20.67 4.04 -2.02
CA LEU A 153 20.52 4.90 -0.85
C LEU A 153 21.91 5.29 -0.37
N LEU A 154 22.14 6.59 -0.25
CA LEU A 154 23.27 7.12 0.47
C LEU A 154 22.81 7.48 1.89
N VAL A 155 23.55 6.99 2.87
CA VAL A 155 23.34 7.31 4.29
C VAL A 155 24.55 8.11 4.71
N ASP A 156 24.34 9.36 5.09
CA ASP A 156 25.37 10.26 5.63
C ASP A 156 25.59 10.01 7.13
#